data_80b3e160c756e6f1114985c9b2dbcf76
#
_entry.id   80b3e160c756e6f1114985c9b2dbcf76
#
_cell.length_a   1.000
_cell.length_b   1.000
_cell.length_c   1.000
_cell.angle_alpha   90.00
_cell.angle_beta   90.00
_cell.angle_gamma   90.00
#
_symmetry.space_group_name_H-M   'P 1'
#
loop_
_entity.id
_entity.type
_entity.pdbx_description
1 polymer ?
#
loop_
_entity_poly.entity_id
_entity_poly.type
_entity_poly.pdbx_seq_one_letter_code
_entity_poly.pdbx_strand_id
1 'polypeptide(L)' 'MLRNLAAEMARQGLTNTDIAKIIGKSDRSVRDKIKGKYDFSIPEGRKIRDCCFPGFTLEYLFTRDDPGDDSGASRERV' A
#
# COMPACT_ATOMS: atom_id res chain seq x y z
N MET A 1 -5.41 -5.96 2.94
CA MET A 1 -5.30 -5.08 1.76
C MET A 1 -5.03 -3.65 2.17
N LEU A 2 -4.25 -2.94 1.39
CA LEU A 2 -3.95 -1.54 1.66
C LEU A 2 -5.03 -0.66 1.02
N ARG A 3 -6.15 -0.58 1.69
CA ARG A 3 -7.33 0.09 1.14
C ARG A 3 -7.14 1.59 0.98
N ASN A 4 -6.48 2.22 1.94
CA ASN A 4 -6.24 3.66 1.87
C ASN A 4 -5.33 4.01 0.70
N LEU A 5 -4.26 3.24 0.51
CA LEU A 5 -3.35 3.46 -0.61
C LEU A 5 -4.08 3.28 -1.94
N ALA A 6 -4.86 2.20 -2.06
CA ALA A 6 -5.61 1.93 -3.29
C ALA A 6 -6.59 3.07 -3.60
N ALA A 7 -7.28 3.58 -2.58
CA ALA A 7 -8.23 4.68 -2.75
C ALA A 7 -7.54 5.95 -3.23
N GLU A 8 -6.39 6.29 -2.63
CA GLU A 8 -5.67 7.50 -3.04
C GLU A 8 -5.08 7.36 -4.43
N MET A 9 -4.62 6.16 -4.80
CA MET A 9 -4.17 5.90 -6.15
C MET A 9 -5.30 6.14 -7.16
N ALA A 10 -6.48 5.62 -6.86
CA ALA A 10 -7.64 5.80 -7.73
C ALA A 10 -8.00 7.28 -7.89
N ARG A 11 -7.93 8.04 -6.81
CA ARG A 11 -8.23 9.47 -6.85
C ARG A 11 -7.28 10.25 -7.74
N GLN A 12 -6.02 9.83 -7.80
CA GLN A 12 -5.01 10.49 -8.61
C GLN A 12 -4.82 9.85 -9.97
N GLY A 13 -5.56 8.81 -10.28
CA GLY A 13 -5.43 8.11 -11.54
C GLY A 13 -4.13 7.31 -11.66
N LEU A 14 -3.57 6.88 -10.54
CA LEU A 14 -2.34 6.10 -10.52
C LEU A 14 -2.64 4.62 -10.67
N THR A 15 -1.78 3.94 -11.42
CA THR A 15 -1.89 2.50 -11.63
C THR A 15 -0.77 1.77 -10.89
N ASN A 16 -0.89 0.44 -10.82
CA ASN A 16 0.18 -0.38 -10.26
C ASN A 16 1.50 -0.19 -11.02
N THR A 17 1.41 0.01 -12.34
CA THR A 17 2.57 0.27 -13.17
C THR A 17 3.29 1.54 -12.73
N ASP A 18 2.54 2.59 -12.41
CA ASP A 18 3.14 3.84 -11.94
C ASP A 18 3.91 3.64 -10.64
N ILE A 19 3.29 2.93 -9.70
CA ILE A 19 3.95 2.65 -8.43
C ILE A 19 5.19 1.76 -8.64
N ALA A 20 5.08 0.78 -9.53
CA ALA A 20 6.19 -0.11 -9.83
C ALA A 20 7.42 0.65 -10.35
N LYS A 21 7.19 1.64 -11.19
CA LYS A 21 8.27 2.48 -11.71
C LYS A 21 8.93 3.29 -10.61
N ILE A 22 8.15 3.78 -9.67
CA ILE A 22 8.66 4.58 -8.56
C ILE A 22 9.59 3.77 -7.67
N ILE A 23 9.23 2.52 -7.38
CA ILE A 23 10.01 1.70 -6.46
C ILE A 23 10.94 0.72 -7.16
N GLY A 24 10.93 0.67 -8.49
CA GLY A 24 11.81 -0.20 -9.25
C GLY A 24 11.45 -1.67 -9.16
N LYS A 25 10.16 -1.97 -9.07
CA LYS A 25 9.65 -3.35 -8.99
C LYS A 25 8.69 -3.61 -10.14
N SER A 26 8.19 -4.86 -10.23
CA SER A 26 7.22 -5.22 -11.26
C SER A 26 5.80 -4.86 -10.83
N ASP A 27 4.90 -4.74 -11.82
CA ASP A 27 3.49 -4.50 -11.56
C ASP A 27 2.90 -5.58 -10.66
N ARG A 28 3.28 -6.82 -10.90
CA ARG A 28 2.78 -7.95 -10.11
C ARG A 28 3.21 -7.83 -8.66
N SER A 29 4.45 -7.44 -8.44
CA SER A 29 4.98 -7.23 -7.10
C SER A 29 4.18 -6.16 -6.36
N VAL A 30 3.91 -5.05 -7.02
CA VAL A 30 3.11 -3.95 -6.45
C VAL A 30 1.70 -4.43 -6.12
N ARG A 31 1.08 -5.13 -7.06
CA ARG A 31 -0.28 -5.64 -6.85
C ARG A 31 -0.36 -6.56 -5.64
N ASP A 32 0.60 -7.48 -5.52
CA ASP A 32 0.63 -8.41 -4.39
C ASP A 32 0.81 -7.68 -3.06
N LYS A 33 1.63 -6.63 -3.07
CA LYS A 33 1.85 -5.83 -1.86
C LYS A 33 0.61 -5.04 -1.47
N ILE A 34 -0.08 -4.49 -2.44
CA ILE A 34 -1.33 -3.75 -2.17
C ILE A 34 -2.40 -4.70 -1.63
N LYS A 35 -2.46 -5.92 -2.17
CA LYS A 35 -3.42 -6.91 -1.69
C LYS A 35 -3.11 -7.43 -0.29
N GLY A 36 -1.89 -7.22 0.18
CA GLY A 36 -1.49 -7.65 1.50
C GLY A 36 -0.75 -8.97 1.52
N LYS A 37 -0.43 -9.54 0.36
CA LYS A 37 0.34 -10.78 0.29
C LYS A 37 1.76 -10.57 0.77
N TYR A 38 2.33 -9.41 0.43
CA TYR A 38 3.66 -8.98 0.89
C TYR A 38 3.56 -7.54 1.37
N ASP A 39 4.51 -7.11 2.16
CA ASP A 39 4.53 -5.74 2.66
C ASP A 39 5.48 -4.88 1.84
N PHE A 40 5.16 -3.60 1.72
CA PHE A 40 6.13 -2.62 1.21
C PHE A 40 7.20 -2.41 2.27
N SER A 41 8.45 -2.25 1.83
CA SER A 41 9.51 -1.86 2.74
C SER A 41 9.35 -0.39 3.10
N ILE A 42 10.01 0.03 4.18
CA ILE A 42 9.97 1.44 4.59
C ILE A 42 10.52 2.36 3.50
N PRO A 43 11.68 2.06 2.89
CA PRO A 43 12.16 2.90 1.77
C PRO A 43 11.18 2.96 0.60
N GLU A 44 10.53 1.84 0.26
CA GLU A 44 9.53 1.82 -0.80
C GLU A 44 8.34 2.71 -0.45
N GLY A 45 7.86 2.57 0.76
CA GLY A 45 6.73 3.38 1.23
C GLY A 45 7.04 4.86 1.21
N ARG A 46 8.24 5.24 1.63
CA ARG A 46 8.65 6.64 1.61
C ARG A 46 8.72 7.19 0.19
N LYS A 47 9.24 6.42 -0.75
CA LYS A 47 9.31 6.83 -2.15
C LYS A 47 7.92 7.09 -2.72
N ILE A 48 7.00 6.18 -2.45
CA ILE A 48 5.62 6.31 -2.92
C ILE A 48 4.99 7.57 -2.34
N ARG A 49 5.12 7.75 -1.03
CA ARG A 49 4.54 8.93 -0.37
C ARG A 49 5.13 10.22 -0.93
N ASP A 50 6.46 10.30 -0.99
CA ASP A 50 7.13 11.53 -1.39
C ASP A 50 6.85 11.89 -2.86
N CYS A 51 6.73 10.88 -3.72
CA CYS A 51 6.45 11.11 -5.14
C CYS A 51 4.99 11.41 -5.43
N CYS A 52 4.09 10.74 -4.76
CA CYS A 52 2.67 10.75 -5.14
C CYS A 52 1.75 11.35 -4.09
N PHE A 53 2.10 11.21 -2.81
CA PHE A 53 1.21 11.56 -1.72
C PHE A 53 1.90 12.39 -0.64
N PRO A 54 2.51 13.54 -0.99
CA PRO A 54 3.31 14.28 -0.02
C PRO A 54 2.51 14.84 1.17
N GLY A 55 1.20 14.93 1.03
CA GLY A 55 0.34 15.41 2.12
C GLY A 55 -0.16 14.32 3.04
N PHE A 56 0.23 13.07 2.81
CA PHE A 56 -0.27 11.95 3.61
C PHE A 56 0.85 11.34 4.44
N THR A 57 0.47 10.68 5.54
CA THR A 57 1.43 9.97 6.38
C THR A 57 1.60 8.54 5.86
N LEU A 58 2.75 7.94 6.17
CA LEU A 58 2.97 6.52 5.87
C LEU A 58 1.95 5.66 6.61
N GLU A 59 1.66 6.04 7.83
CA GLU A 59 0.69 5.34 8.66
C GLU A 59 -0.66 5.21 7.98
N TYR A 60 -1.16 6.32 7.45
CA TYR A 60 -2.44 6.33 6.75
C TYR A 60 -2.40 5.46 5.49
N LEU A 61 -1.39 5.68 4.65
CA LEU A 61 -1.31 5.02 3.34
C LEU A 61 -1.14 3.50 3.47
N PHE A 62 -0.37 3.06 4.46
CA PHE A 62 -0.02 1.65 4.58
C PHE A 62 -0.74 0.95 5.73
N THR A 63 -1.83 1.53 6.20
CA THR A 63 -2.73 0.85 7.13
C THR A 63 -3.34 -0.35 6.42
N ARG A 64 -3.23 -1.50 7.05
CA ARG A 64 -3.83 -2.73 6.51
C ARG A 64 -5.28 -2.82 6.93
N ASP A 65 -6.10 -3.25 6.02
CA ASP A 65 -7.51 -3.46 6.25
C ASP A 65 -7.88 -4.79 5.63
N ASP A 66 -7.82 -5.85 6.43
CA ASP A 66 -8.07 -7.21 5.99
C ASP A 66 -9.34 -7.73 6.63
N PRO A 67 -10.50 -7.39 6.08
CA PRO A 67 -11.78 -7.68 6.71
C PRO A 67 -12.04 -9.17 6.91
N GLY A 68 -11.39 -10.02 6.21
CA GLY A 68 -11.55 -11.46 6.34
C GLY A 68 -10.74 -12.08 7.46
N ASP A 69 -10.08 -11.26 8.17
CA ASP A 69 -9.09 -11.76 9.11
C ASP A 69 -9.63 -11.74 10.52
N ASP A 70 -9.61 -12.06 10.69
CA ASP A 70 -9.64 -12.01 11.45
C ASP A 70 -9.15 -12.25 12.25
N SER A 71 -8.95 -12.28 12.31
CA SER A 71 -8.48 -12.46 12.64
C SER A 71 -7.94 -12.24 13.24
N GLY A 72 -7.85 -12.28 13.33
CA GLY A 72 -7.55 -12.00 13.53
C GLY A 72 -7.11 -11.56 14.11
N ALA A 73 -7.10 -11.71 14.23
CA ALA A 73 -6.87 -11.26 14.46
C ALA A 73 -6.52 -10.83 15.10
N SER A 74 -6.46 -11.05 15.21
CA SER A 74 -6.34 -10.61 15.42
C SER A 74 -5.82 -10.12 16.04
N ARG A 75 -5.69 -10.15 16.29
CA ARG A 75 -5.42 -9.89 16.46
C ARG A 75 -5.05 -9.20 17.22
N GLU A 76 -4.99 -9.38 17.19
CA GLU A 76 -5.00 -8.96 17.47
C GLU A 76 -5.02 -8.44 18.14
N ARG A 77 -5.09 -8.59 18.48
CA ARG A 77 -5.35 -8.35 18.81
C ARG A 77 -5.22 -8.02 19.57
N VAL A 78 -5.13 -8.21 19.67
CA VAL A 78 -5.21 -8.19 19.91
C VAL A 78 -5.13 -8.11 20.23
#